data_7f548038326993e3c7ae650417cfb2b5
#
_entry.id   7f548038326993e3c7ae650417cfb2b5
#
_cell.length_a   1.000
_cell.length_b   1.000
_cell.length_c   1.000
_cell.angle_alpha   90.00
_cell.angle_beta   90.00
_cell.angle_gamma   90.00
#
_symmetry.space_group_name_H-M   'P 1'
#
loop_
_entity.id
_entity.type
_entity.pdbx_description
1 polymer ?
#
loop_
_entity_poly.entity_id
_entity_poly.type
_entity_poly.pdbx_seq_one_letter_code
_entity_poly.pdbx_strand_id
1 'polypeptide(L)'
;MLVWEDDSSNSSSIPARSVPSSLGDARNTAASTLQPAIATPPTAAAASTSTRRVNAADKRIINGQTDVNQLVPFKYKWAWEKYLATCANHWMPQEVNMSRDIALWKDPNGLTEDERRIIKRNLGFFVTADSLAANNIVLGTYRHITAPEARQFLLRQAFEEAIHTHAYQYIVESLGLDEGEIFNAYHEVAAIREKDEFLIPFIDAIMDPNFHTGTLETDQTLLKSIIVFACLMEGLFFYVGFTQILALGRQNKMTGAAEQYQYILR
;
A
#
# COMPACT_ATOMS: atom_id res chain seq x y z
N MET A 1 18.24 24.84 8.05
CA MET A 1 18.79 25.15 6.73
C MET A 1 20.16 24.46 6.67
N LEU A 2 20.25 23.29 6.09
CA LEU A 2 21.53 22.60 5.84
C LEU A 2 21.92 22.92 4.42
N VAL A 3 22.95 23.75 4.29
CA VAL A 3 23.59 24.07 3.02
C VAL A 3 24.59 22.93 2.76
N TRP A 4 24.43 22.23 1.66
CA TRP A 4 25.45 21.35 1.12
C TRP A 4 26.39 22.22 0.31
N GLU A 5 27.63 22.32 0.74
CA GLU A 5 28.69 22.92 -0.07
C GLU A 5 29.01 21.95 -1.22
N ASP A 6 28.80 22.42 -2.45
CA ASP A 6 29.24 21.73 -3.66
C ASP A 6 30.77 21.82 -3.77
N ASP A 7 31.47 20.76 -3.41
CA ASP A 7 32.87 20.57 -3.80
C ASP A 7 32.95 20.14 -5.28
N SER A 8 32.73 21.09 -6.17
CA SER A 8 33.00 20.91 -7.60
C SER A 8 34.34 21.46 -7.97
N SER A 9 35.42 20.71 -7.72
CA SER A 9 36.69 20.85 -8.45
C SER A 9 37.57 19.61 -8.28
N ASN A 10 37.34 18.60 -9.12
CA ASN A 10 38.44 17.82 -9.66
C ASN A 10 37.97 17.01 -10.89
N SER A 11 38.19 17.59 -12.06
CA SER A 11 38.07 16.89 -13.33
C SER A 11 39.34 16.04 -13.54
N SER A 12 39.23 14.74 -13.34
CA SER A 12 40.18 13.79 -13.89
C SER A 12 39.47 12.88 -14.86
N SER A 13 39.84 13.04 -16.13
CA SER A 13 39.39 12.29 -17.28
C SER A 13 39.67 10.80 -17.14
N ILE A 14 38.62 9.97 -17.24
CA ILE A 14 38.73 8.52 -17.39
C ILE A 14 38.66 8.19 -18.86
N PRO A 15 39.63 7.45 -19.45
CA PRO A 15 39.64 7.10 -20.85
C PRO A 15 38.60 6.01 -21.16
N ALA A 16 37.87 6.21 -22.28
CA ALA A 16 36.92 5.28 -22.81
C ALA A 16 37.60 3.95 -23.21
N ARG A 17 37.09 2.86 -22.69
CA ARG A 17 37.47 1.49 -23.06
C ARG A 17 36.60 1.01 -24.20
N SER A 18 37.22 0.82 -25.36
CA SER A 18 36.61 0.27 -26.56
C SER A 18 36.22 -1.20 -26.39
N VAL A 19 35.01 -1.56 -26.82
CA VAL A 19 34.52 -2.94 -26.93
C VAL A 19 34.86 -3.45 -28.33
N PRO A 20 35.47 -4.61 -28.52
CA PRO A 20 35.63 -5.20 -29.81
C PRO A 20 34.38 -6.02 -30.19
N SER A 21 33.83 -5.71 -31.36
CA SER A 21 32.89 -6.53 -32.10
C SER A 21 33.64 -7.62 -32.83
N SER A 22 33.27 -8.90 -32.65
CA SER A 22 33.60 -9.94 -33.64
C SER A 22 32.42 -10.91 -33.76
N LEU A 23 31.71 -10.82 -34.87
CA LEU A 23 30.93 -11.87 -35.46
C LEU A 23 31.85 -12.95 -36.01
N GLY A 24 31.57 -14.19 -35.74
CA GLY A 24 32.26 -15.33 -36.32
C GLY A 24 31.31 -16.51 -36.44
N ASP A 25 30.81 -16.72 -37.66
CA ASP A 25 30.13 -17.95 -38.09
C ASP A 25 31.06 -19.15 -37.99
N ALA A 26 30.54 -20.27 -37.48
CA ALA A 26 31.00 -21.60 -37.88
C ALA A 26 29.89 -22.63 -37.77
N ARG A 27 29.51 -23.14 -38.92
CA ARG A 27 28.69 -24.32 -39.13
C ARG A 27 29.50 -25.59 -38.86
N ASN A 28 28.76 -26.61 -38.43
CA ASN A 28 28.71 -28.00 -38.91
C ASN A 28 29.23 -29.12 -38.00
N THR A 29 28.29 -30.05 -37.86
CA THR A 29 28.38 -31.52 -37.89
C THR A 29 28.85 -32.26 -36.62
N ALA A 30 27.94 -33.02 -36.03
CA ALA A 30 27.91 -34.48 -36.04
C ALA A 30 26.75 -35.04 -35.19
N ALA A 31 25.95 -35.85 -35.81
CA ALA A 31 24.93 -36.67 -35.21
C ALA A 31 25.56 -37.79 -34.34
N SER A 32 25.09 -37.94 -33.12
CA SER A 32 25.23 -39.23 -32.40
C SER A 32 23.94 -39.57 -31.69
N THR A 33 23.32 -40.62 -32.14
CA THR A 33 22.15 -41.29 -31.59
C THR A 33 22.44 -41.84 -30.21
N LEU A 34 21.76 -41.37 -29.19
CA LEU A 34 21.58 -42.05 -27.93
C LEU A 34 20.10 -42.04 -27.52
N GLN A 35 19.54 -43.21 -27.34
CA GLN A 35 18.16 -43.47 -26.92
C GLN A 35 17.86 -42.78 -25.57
N PRO A 36 16.63 -42.28 -25.36
CA PRO A 36 16.25 -41.71 -24.08
C PRO A 36 15.90 -42.86 -23.10
N ALA A 37 16.61 -42.90 -22.00
CA ALA A 37 16.18 -43.64 -20.81
C ALA A 37 14.93 -42.97 -20.25
N ILE A 38 13.85 -43.71 -20.13
CA ILE A 38 12.60 -43.33 -19.49
C ILE A 38 12.87 -43.14 -17.99
N ALA A 39 13.08 -41.93 -17.57
CA ALA A 39 13.08 -41.58 -16.16
C ALA A 39 11.62 -41.38 -15.71
N THR A 40 11.17 -42.20 -14.81
CA THR A 40 9.92 -42.04 -14.06
C THR A 40 9.93 -40.70 -13.38
N PRO A 41 8.85 -39.87 -13.49
CA PRO A 41 8.79 -38.58 -12.81
C PRO A 41 8.76 -38.83 -11.29
N PRO A 42 9.51 -38.04 -10.49
CA PRO A 42 9.37 -38.11 -9.05
C PRO A 42 7.96 -37.65 -8.70
N THR A 43 7.28 -38.48 -7.92
CA THR A 43 6.00 -38.19 -7.28
C THR A 43 6.16 -36.83 -6.58
N ALA A 44 5.47 -35.82 -7.08
CA ALA A 44 5.41 -34.54 -6.44
C ALA A 44 4.74 -34.73 -5.07
N ALA A 45 5.54 -34.76 -4.03
CA ALA A 45 5.04 -34.52 -2.69
C ALA A 45 4.40 -33.11 -2.73
N ALA A 46 3.08 -33.09 -2.54
CA ALA A 46 2.35 -31.83 -2.37
C ALA A 46 2.97 -31.11 -1.18
N ALA A 47 3.87 -30.16 -1.46
CA ALA A 47 4.28 -29.18 -0.49
C ALA A 47 3.02 -28.39 -0.15
N SER A 48 2.43 -28.68 1.00
CA SER A 48 1.49 -27.78 1.64
C SER A 48 2.27 -26.49 1.90
N THR A 49 2.20 -25.54 0.97
CA THR A 49 2.61 -24.17 1.22
C THR A 49 1.67 -23.66 2.28
N SER A 50 2.06 -23.82 3.56
CA SER A 50 1.37 -23.12 4.63
C SER A 50 1.50 -21.63 4.30
N THR A 51 0.39 -20.98 4.01
CA THR A 51 0.25 -19.54 3.85
C THR A 51 0.46 -18.84 5.21
N ARG A 52 1.53 -19.21 5.91
CA ARG A 52 1.88 -18.59 7.18
C ARG A 52 2.34 -17.18 6.93
N ARG A 53 1.68 -16.21 7.56
CA ARG A 53 2.11 -14.83 7.60
C ARG A 53 3.59 -14.74 7.99
N VAL A 54 4.36 -14.01 7.19
CA VAL A 54 5.79 -13.83 7.44
C VAL A 54 5.97 -12.98 8.69
N ASN A 55 6.68 -13.52 9.68
CA ASN A 55 7.01 -12.77 10.89
C ASN A 55 8.00 -11.64 10.56
N ALA A 56 7.78 -10.45 11.13
CA ALA A 56 8.68 -9.30 10.96
C ALA A 56 10.14 -9.62 11.35
N ALA A 57 10.34 -10.45 12.36
CA ALA A 57 11.67 -10.90 12.79
C ALA A 57 12.40 -11.70 11.69
N ASP A 58 11.66 -12.44 10.86
CA ASP A 58 12.22 -13.26 9.78
C ASP A 58 12.64 -12.41 8.56
N LYS A 59 12.20 -11.15 8.52
CA LYS A 59 12.53 -10.17 7.45
C LYS A 59 13.75 -9.30 7.74
N ARG A 60 14.44 -9.51 8.86
CA ARG A 60 15.64 -8.72 9.16
C ARG A 60 16.71 -8.94 8.12
N ILE A 61 17.00 -7.90 7.35
CA ILE A 61 18.19 -7.86 6.52
C ILE A 61 19.35 -7.48 7.44
N ILE A 62 20.03 -8.47 7.99
CA ILE A 62 21.30 -8.28 8.67
C ILE A 62 22.34 -8.56 7.59
N ASN A 63 22.95 -7.49 7.11
CA ASN A 63 24.23 -7.63 6.44
C ASN A 63 25.25 -7.98 7.55
N GLY A 64 26.04 -9.05 7.39
CA GLY A 64 26.88 -9.63 8.44
C GLY A 64 27.93 -8.70 9.08
N GLN A 65 27.94 -7.40 8.73
CA GLN A 65 28.90 -6.42 9.24
C GLN A 65 28.25 -5.17 9.82
N THR A 66 27.05 -4.78 9.38
CA THR A 66 26.41 -3.54 9.85
C THR A 66 24.89 -3.71 9.89
N ASP A 67 24.29 -3.47 11.06
CA ASP A 67 22.85 -3.37 11.20
C ASP A 67 22.39 -2.04 10.57
N VAL A 68 21.50 -2.12 9.56
CA VAL A 68 20.94 -0.95 8.87
C VAL A 68 20.28 0.04 9.84
N ASN A 69 19.74 -0.45 10.95
CA ASN A 69 19.15 0.41 11.99
C ASN A 69 20.17 1.37 12.62
N GLN A 70 21.46 1.04 12.59
CA GLN A 70 22.53 1.90 13.12
C GLN A 70 22.95 3.01 12.15
N LEU A 71 22.58 2.91 10.89
CA LEU A 71 22.92 3.90 9.86
C LEU A 71 21.98 5.11 9.87
N VAL A 72 20.82 4.99 10.52
CA VAL A 72 19.85 6.08 10.60
C VAL A 72 20.30 7.13 11.61
N PRO A 73 20.40 8.42 11.23
CA PRO A 73 20.73 9.49 12.16
C PRO A 73 19.80 9.49 13.38
N PHE A 74 20.36 9.67 14.57
CA PHE A 74 19.63 9.57 15.84
C PHE A 74 18.36 10.45 15.90
N LYS A 75 18.40 11.63 15.30
CA LYS A 75 17.24 12.56 15.23
C LYS A 75 16.05 12.02 14.43
N TYR A 76 16.27 11.03 13.57
CA TYR A 76 15.22 10.39 12.74
C TYR A 76 14.89 8.97 13.21
N LYS A 77 15.46 8.52 14.32
CA LYS A 77 15.24 7.16 14.83
C LYS A 77 13.75 6.84 15.01
N TRP A 78 12.96 7.79 15.51
CA TRP A 78 11.52 7.64 15.69
C TRP A 78 10.77 7.38 14.37
N ALA A 79 11.15 8.06 13.28
CA ALA A 79 10.56 7.87 11.96
C ALA A 79 10.94 6.50 11.38
N TRP A 80 12.20 6.10 11.57
CA TRP A 80 12.69 4.80 11.17
C TRP A 80 11.97 3.65 11.90
N GLU A 81 11.75 3.78 13.20
CA GLU A 81 11.00 2.80 13.99
C GLU A 81 9.55 2.67 13.48
N LYS A 82 8.90 3.78 13.14
CA LYS A 82 7.57 3.77 12.53
C LYS A 82 7.56 3.09 11.16
N TYR A 83 8.52 3.41 10.31
CA TYR A 83 8.67 2.77 9.01
C TYR A 83 8.87 1.26 9.14
N LEU A 84 9.74 0.81 10.04
CA LEU A 84 9.95 -0.62 10.28
C LEU A 84 8.70 -1.32 10.82
N ALA A 85 7.96 -0.67 11.71
CA ALA A 85 6.70 -1.20 12.22
C ALA A 85 5.67 -1.39 11.10
N THR A 86 5.57 -0.43 10.18
CA THR A 86 4.72 -0.52 8.99
C THR A 86 5.17 -1.67 8.08
N CYS A 87 6.48 -1.78 7.78
CA CYS A 87 7.02 -2.88 6.98
C CYS A 87 6.79 -4.25 7.62
N ALA A 88 6.73 -4.32 8.95
CA ALA A 88 6.47 -5.55 9.69
C ALA A 88 5.02 -6.05 9.55
N ASN A 89 4.10 -5.15 9.25
CA ASN A 89 2.68 -5.48 9.07
C ASN A 89 2.35 -5.87 7.61
N HIS A 90 3.26 -6.56 6.95
CA HIS A 90 3.00 -7.06 5.59
C HIS A 90 1.99 -8.21 5.61
N TRP A 91 0.94 -8.06 4.84
CA TRP A 91 -0.15 -9.03 4.67
C TRP A 91 -0.76 -8.88 3.27
N MET A 92 -1.53 -9.90 2.86
CA MET A 92 -2.32 -9.83 1.62
C MET A 92 -3.78 -10.12 1.97
N PRO A 93 -4.74 -9.41 1.37
CA PRO A 93 -6.17 -9.58 1.65
C PRO A 93 -6.65 -11.04 1.57
N GLN A 94 -6.13 -11.81 0.61
CA GLN A 94 -6.50 -13.22 0.40
C GLN A 94 -6.06 -14.16 1.52
N GLU A 95 -5.17 -13.74 2.41
CA GLU A 95 -4.77 -14.52 3.58
C GLU A 95 -5.88 -14.59 4.64
N VAL A 96 -6.83 -13.65 4.60
CA VAL A 96 -7.96 -13.60 5.53
C VAL A 96 -9.10 -14.47 5.04
N ASN A 97 -9.60 -15.35 5.92
CA ASN A 97 -10.69 -16.27 5.58
C ASN A 97 -12.06 -15.59 5.71
N MET A 98 -12.73 -15.40 4.57
CA MET A 98 -14.05 -14.76 4.50
C MET A 98 -15.24 -15.76 4.54
N SER A 99 -14.99 -17.07 4.67
CA SER A 99 -16.09 -18.09 4.55
C SER A 99 -17.22 -17.87 5.52
N ARG A 100 -16.91 -17.46 6.74
CA ARG A 100 -17.89 -17.18 7.78
C ARG A 100 -18.72 -15.93 7.46
N ASP A 101 -18.08 -14.89 6.98
CA ASP A 101 -18.72 -13.64 6.60
C ASP A 101 -19.63 -13.83 5.39
N ILE A 102 -19.20 -14.64 4.42
CA ILE A 102 -20.01 -15.05 3.26
C ILE A 102 -21.26 -15.80 3.70
N ALA A 103 -21.12 -16.76 4.62
CA ALA A 103 -22.27 -17.49 5.15
C ALA A 103 -23.26 -16.57 5.89
N LEU A 104 -22.74 -15.68 6.74
CA LEU A 104 -23.52 -14.70 7.49
C LEU A 104 -24.24 -13.70 6.58
N TRP A 105 -23.57 -13.25 5.51
CA TRP A 105 -24.13 -12.33 4.52
C TRP A 105 -25.27 -12.95 3.72
N LYS A 106 -25.15 -14.25 3.37
CA LYS A 106 -26.16 -15.00 2.63
C LYS A 106 -27.34 -15.44 3.48
N ASP A 107 -27.20 -15.53 4.80
CA ASP A 107 -28.29 -15.85 5.71
C ASP A 107 -29.25 -14.65 5.81
N PRO A 108 -30.55 -14.81 5.45
CA PRO A 108 -31.54 -13.73 5.60
C PRO A 108 -31.67 -13.19 7.02
N ASN A 109 -31.38 -14.02 8.03
CA ASN A 109 -31.45 -13.67 9.45
C ASN A 109 -30.08 -13.36 10.06
N GLY A 110 -29.00 -13.44 9.27
CA GLY A 110 -27.64 -13.28 9.77
C GLY A 110 -27.29 -11.84 10.18
N LEU A 111 -27.73 -10.88 9.38
CA LEU A 111 -27.52 -9.45 9.58
C LEU A 111 -28.83 -8.70 9.42
N THR A 112 -29.02 -7.65 10.22
CA THR A 112 -30.13 -6.72 10.04
C THR A 112 -29.93 -5.85 8.80
N GLU A 113 -31.00 -5.23 8.31
CA GLU A 113 -30.92 -4.28 7.18
C GLU A 113 -30.00 -3.08 7.49
N ASP A 114 -29.99 -2.61 8.73
CA ASP A 114 -29.10 -1.53 9.15
C ASP A 114 -27.62 -1.96 9.15
N GLU A 115 -27.31 -3.17 9.60
CA GLU A 115 -25.96 -3.71 9.54
C GLU A 115 -25.48 -3.89 8.11
N ARG A 116 -26.32 -4.41 7.21
CA ARG A 116 -26.04 -4.52 5.77
C ARG A 116 -25.77 -3.15 5.16
N ARG A 117 -26.59 -2.17 5.49
CA ARG A 117 -26.45 -0.79 5.02
C ARG A 117 -25.15 -0.15 5.51
N ILE A 118 -24.78 -0.37 6.79
CA ILE A 118 -23.51 0.10 7.36
C ILE A 118 -22.35 -0.49 6.57
N ILE A 119 -22.31 -1.80 6.33
CA ILE A 119 -21.26 -2.48 5.60
C ILE A 119 -21.12 -1.90 4.18
N LYS A 120 -22.22 -1.81 3.42
CA LYS A 120 -22.20 -1.28 2.06
C LYS A 120 -21.70 0.16 1.98
N ARG A 121 -22.21 1.05 2.85
CA ARG A 121 -21.81 2.45 2.88
C ARG A 121 -20.36 2.64 3.34
N ASN A 122 -19.92 1.81 4.27
CA ASN A 122 -18.56 1.80 4.75
C ASN A 122 -17.60 1.43 3.62
N LEU A 123 -17.83 0.32 2.92
CA LEU A 123 -17.04 -0.08 1.76
C LEU A 123 -17.08 0.97 0.65
N GLY A 124 -18.26 1.54 0.34
CA GLY A 124 -18.40 2.59 -0.66
C GLY A 124 -17.62 3.86 -0.35
N PHE A 125 -17.42 4.18 0.93
CA PHE A 125 -16.54 5.27 1.33
C PHE A 125 -15.06 4.90 1.15
N PHE A 126 -14.62 3.77 1.67
CA PHE A 126 -13.19 3.41 1.71
C PHE A 126 -12.60 3.13 0.33
N VAL A 127 -13.33 2.49 -0.60
CA VAL A 127 -12.81 2.21 -1.95
C VAL A 127 -12.46 3.49 -2.71
N THR A 128 -13.13 4.61 -2.42
CA THR A 128 -12.84 5.92 -3.02
C THR A 128 -11.80 6.68 -2.21
N ALA A 129 -11.93 6.69 -0.89
CA ALA A 129 -11.11 7.49 0.01
C ALA A 129 -9.64 7.09 -0.03
N ASP A 130 -9.31 5.78 -0.05
CA ASP A 130 -7.92 5.30 -0.15
C ASP A 130 -7.29 5.66 -1.50
N SER A 131 -8.08 5.70 -2.57
CA SER A 131 -7.60 6.20 -3.87
C SER A 131 -7.27 7.68 -3.82
N LEU A 132 -8.06 8.49 -3.10
CA LEU A 132 -7.76 9.90 -2.87
C LEU A 132 -6.51 10.08 -2.00
N ALA A 133 -6.34 9.24 -0.96
CA ALA A 133 -5.14 9.21 -0.11
C ALA A 133 -3.89 8.91 -0.94
N ALA A 134 -3.91 7.84 -1.73
CA ALA A 134 -2.81 7.47 -2.60
C ALA A 134 -2.45 8.58 -3.59
N ASN A 135 -3.44 9.22 -4.22
CA ASN A 135 -3.24 10.34 -5.13
C ASN A 135 -2.63 11.55 -4.41
N ASN A 136 -3.11 11.90 -3.22
CA ASN A 136 -2.52 12.97 -2.42
C ASN A 136 -1.04 12.69 -2.09
N ILE A 137 -0.73 11.46 -1.69
CA ILE A 137 0.65 11.07 -1.35
C ILE A 137 1.54 11.16 -2.59
N VAL A 138 1.19 10.47 -3.68
CA VAL A 138 2.08 10.26 -4.83
C VAL A 138 2.15 11.48 -5.73
N LEU A 139 1.00 12.07 -6.08
CA LEU A 139 0.91 13.14 -7.06
C LEU A 139 1.01 14.53 -6.42
N GLY A 140 0.54 14.68 -5.20
CA GLY A 140 0.57 15.94 -4.45
C GLY A 140 1.79 16.07 -3.56
N THR A 141 1.78 15.41 -2.42
CA THR A 141 2.73 15.63 -1.32
C THR A 141 4.17 15.24 -1.65
N TYR A 142 4.37 14.06 -2.26
CA TYR A 142 5.70 13.46 -2.48
C TYR A 142 6.69 14.39 -3.19
N ARG A 143 6.25 15.11 -4.22
CA ARG A 143 7.12 15.99 -5.02
C ARG A 143 7.67 17.18 -4.24
N HIS A 144 6.97 17.60 -3.17
CA HIS A 144 7.36 18.72 -2.34
C HIS A 144 8.24 18.35 -1.15
N ILE A 145 8.38 17.07 -0.87
CA ILE A 145 9.20 16.56 0.23
C ILE A 145 10.60 16.26 -0.30
N THR A 146 11.63 16.83 0.30
CA THR A 146 13.02 16.70 -0.14
C THR A 146 13.82 15.72 0.71
N ALA A 147 13.43 15.49 1.99
CA ALA A 147 14.12 14.55 2.87
C ALA A 147 13.97 13.11 2.35
N PRO A 148 15.08 12.39 2.05
CA PRO A 148 15.00 11.04 1.48
C PRO A 148 14.23 10.06 2.36
N GLU A 149 14.40 10.13 3.67
CA GLU A 149 13.73 9.26 4.64
C GLU A 149 12.22 9.47 4.64
N ALA A 150 11.78 10.73 4.57
CA ALA A 150 10.35 11.06 4.48
C ALA A 150 9.76 10.60 3.13
N ARG A 151 10.52 10.71 2.04
CA ARG A 151 10.10 10.21 0.73
C ARG A 151 9.95 8.69 0.73
N GLN A 152 10.87 7.96 1.35
CA GLN A 152 10.75 6.49 1.51
C GLN A 152 9.51 6.11 2.32
N PHE A 153 9.22 6.86 3.39
CA PHE A 153 8.02 6.65 4.18
C PHE A 153 6.75 6.86 3.34
N LEU A 154 6.67 7.96 2.58
CA LEU A 154 5.52 8.25 1.72
C LEU A 154 5.31 7.19 0.63
N LEU A 155 6.38 6.68 0.02
CA LEU A 155 6.27 5.58 -0.94
C LEU A 155 5.77 4.30 -0.28
N ARG A 156 6.21 4.02 0.94
CA ARG A 156 5.71 2.87 1.70
C ARG A 156 4.24 3.04 2.05
N GLN A 157 3.84 4.23 2.49
CA GLN A 157 2.44 4.55 2.77
C GLN A 157 1.57 4.37 1.51
N ALA A 158 1.99 4.92 0.37
CA ALA A 158 1.27 4.76 -0.89
C ALA A 158 1.12 3.28 -1.32
N PHE A 159 2.11 2.45 -1.03
CA PHE A 159 2.01 1.01 -1.24
C PHE A 159 0.96 0.37 -0.31
N GLU A 160 0.90 0.76 0.95
CA GLU A 160 -0.14 0.27 1.88
C GLU A 160 -1.54 0.68 1.41
N GLU A 161 -1.73 1.90 0.90
CA GLU A 161 -3.03 2.33 0.35
C GLU A 161 -3.49 1.42 -0.81
N ALA A 162 -2.56 0.93 -1.63
CA ALA A 162 -2.90 -0.06 -2.67
C ALA A 162 -3.34 -1.41 -2.07
N ILE A 163 -2.73 -1.86 -0.99
CA ILE A 163 -3.14 -3.08 -0.26
C ILE A 163 -4.50 -2.87 0.40
N HIS A 164 -4.76 -1.69 0.98
CA HIS A 164 -6.04 -1.33 1.59
C HIS A 164 -7.16 -1.35 0.56
N THR A 165 -6.97 -0.69 -0.59
CA THR A 165 -7.94 -0.73 -1.70
C THR A 165 -8.24 -2.17 -2.13
N HIS A 166 -7.21 -3.00 -2.27
CA HIS A 166 -7.39 -4.43 -2.59
C HIS A 166 -8.15 -5.19 -1.50
N ALA A 167 -7.96 -4.84 -0.22
CA ALA A 167 -8.70 -5.45 0.88
C ALA A 167 -10.21 -5.16 0.78
N TYR A 168 -10.58 -3.93 0.49
CA TYR A 168 -12.01 -3.58 0.30
C TYR A 168 -12.61 -4.25 -0.93
N GLN A 169 -11.88 -4.29 -2.05
CA GLN A 169 -12.31 -5.03 -3.25
C GLN A 169 -12.51 -6.51 -2.93
N TYR A 170 -11.58 -7.13 -2.22
CA TYR A 170 -11.68 -8.53 -1.82
C TYR A 170 -12.89 -8.80 -0.92
N ILE A 171 -13.24 -7.87 -0.02
CA ILE A 171 -14.48 -7.98 0.78
C ILE A 171 -15.71 -7.88 -0.11
N VAL A 172 -15.76 -6.91 -1.04
CA VAL A 172 -16.87 -6.70 -1.98
C VAL A 172 -17.10 -7.96 -2.82
N GLU A 173 -16.07 -8.49 -3.43
CA GLU A 173 -16.09 -9.72 -4.23
C GLU A 173 -16.51 -10.95 -3.41
N SER A 174 -15.94 -11.12 -2.21
CA SER A 174 -16.22 -12.25 -1.33
C SER A 174 -17.69 -12.30 -0.92
N LEU A 175 -18.28 -11.16 -0.62
CA LEU A 175 -19.68 -11.05 -0.23
C LEU A 175 -20.65 -11.11 -1.43
N GLY A 176 -20.12 -10.98 -2.65
CA GLY A 176 -20.93 -10.91 -3.88
C GLY A 176 -21.79 -9.65 -3.93
N LEU A 177 -21.23 -8.52 -3.48
CA LEU A 177 -21.90 -7.22 -3.57
C LEU A 177 -21.93 -6.72 -5.00
N ASP A 178 -22.90 -5.88 -5.33
CA ASP A 178 -22.90 -5.16 -6.60
C ASP A 178 -21.79 -4.11 -6.59
N GLU A 179 -20.77 -4.35 -7.40
CA GLU A 179 -19.62 -3.44 -7.54
C GLU A 179 -20.07 -2.05 -8.00
N GLY A 180 -21.06 -1.97 -8.91
CA GLY A 180 -21.61 -0.69 -9.38
C GLY A 180 -22.22 0.10 -8.23
N GLU A 181 -23.00 -0.54 -7.34
CA GLU A 181 -23.56 0.10 -6.15
C GLU A 181 -22.45 0.63 -5.22
N ILE A 182 -21.43 -0.19 -4.97
CA ILE A 182 -20.36 0.16 -4.03
C ILE A 182 -19.46 1.27 -4.59
N PHE A 183 -18.97 1.11 -5.82
CA PHE A 183 -18.05 2.09 -6.44
C PHE A 183 -18.72 3.41 -6.82
N ASN A 184 -20.05 3.44 -7.03
CA ASN A 184 -20.80 4.68 -7.29
C ASN A 184 -21.33 5.36 -6.01
N ALA A 185 -21.06 4.81 -4.83
CA ALA A 185 -21.56 5.36 -3.56
C ALA A 185 -21.16 6.81 -3.33
N TYR A 186 -19.99 7.26 -3.83
CA TYR A 186 -19.53 8.64 -3.72
C TYR A 186 -20.43 9.63 -4.52
N HIS A 187 -21.15 9.17 -5.54
CA HIS A 187 -22.14 9.97 -6.25
C HIS A 187 -23.51 9.93 -5.59
N GLU A 188 -23.93 8.76 -5.13
CA GLU A 188 -25.31 8.52 -4.70
C GLU A 188 -25.53 8.82 -3.23
N VAL A 189 -24.52 8.59 -2.37
CA VAL A 189 -24.62 8.81 -0.92
C VAL A 189 -24.11 10.21 -0.55
N ALA A 190 -25.02 11.11 -0.23
CA ALA A 190 -24.70 12.51 0.07
C ALA A 190 -23.56 12.66 1.11
N ALA A 191 -23.59 11.88 2.21
CA ALA A 191 -22.58 11.94 3.25
C ALA A 191 -21.17 11.51 2.79
N ILE A 192 -21.05 10.64 1.78
CA ILE A 192 -19.78 10.27 1.17
C ILE A 192 -19.33 11.39 0.24
N ARG A 193 -20.20 11.82 -0.66
CA ARG A 193 -19.92 12.91 -1.59
C ARG A 193 -19.45 14.19 -0.90
N GLU A 194 -20.11 14.60 0.18
CA GLU A 194 -19.73 15.80 0.94
C GLU A 194 -18.32 15.70 1.54
N LYS A 195 -17.89 14.50 1.95
CA LYS A 195 -16.52 14.27 2.40
C LYS A 195 -15.51 14.41 1.26
N ASP A 196 -15.80 13.83 0.11
CA ASP A 196 -14.94 13.92 -1.07
C ASP A 196 -14.85 15.36 -1.58
N GLU A 197 -15.97 16.06 -1.67
CA GLU A 197 -16.03 17.48 -2.02
C GLU A 197 -15.24 18.36 -1.05
N PHE A 198 -15.16 17.99 0.23
CA PHE A 198 -14.32 18.66 1.21
C PHE A 198 -12.83 18.39 0.98
N LEU A 199 -12.44 17.16 0.63
CA LEU A 199 -11.04 16.73 0.51
C LEU A 199 -10.38 17.18 -0.81
N ILE A 200 -11.11 17.10 -1.93
CA ILE A 200 -10.60 17.34 -3.28
C ILE A 200 -9.87 18.69 -3.42
N PRO A 201 -10.38 19.83 -2.93
CA PRO A 201 -9.69 21.12 -3.07
C PRO A 201 -8.28 21.16 -2.47
N PHE A 202 -8.01 20.36 -1.42
CA PHE A 202 -6.69 20.30 -0.80
C PHE A 202 -5.70 19.45 -1.63
N ILE A 203 -6.21 18.46 -2.37
CA ILE A 203 -5.39 17.72 -3.34
C ILE A 203 -5.08 18.60 -4.54
N ASP A 204 -6.09 19.19 -5.13
CA ASP A 204 -5.98 20.01 -6.35
C ASP A 204 -5.00 21.16 -6.14
N ALA A 205 -5.06 21.82 -4.98
CA ALA A 205 -4.18 22.94 -4.66
C ALA A 205 -2.69 22.58 -4.73
N ILE A 206 -2.30 21.37 -4.29
CA ILE A 206 -0.89 20.94 -4.27
C ILE A 206 -0.50 20.11 -5.50
N MET A 207 -1.49 19.66 -6.29
CA MET A 207 -1.26 18.94 -7.55
C MET A 207 -1.07 19.88 -8.73
N ASP A 208 -1.45 21.16 -8.64
CA ASP A 208 -1.23 22.14 -9.71
C ASP A 208 0.24 22.09 -10.18
N PRO A 209 0.51 21.90 -11.48
CA PRO A 209 1.88 21.90 -12.01
C PRO A 209 2.70 23.14 -11.69
N ASN A 210 2.03 24.29 -11.49
CA ASN A 210 2.65 25.57 -11.13
C ASN A 210 2.80 25.77 -9.62
N PHE A 211 2.27 24.88 -8.80
CA PHE A 211 2.44 24.96 -7.35
C PHE A 211 3.85 24.57 -6.94
N HIS A 212 4.55 25.47 -6.29
CA HIS A 212 5.89 25.28 -5.74
C HIS A 212 5.94 25.74 -4.30
N THR A 213 6.58 24.98 -3.44
CA THR A 213 6.88 25.37 -2.05
C THR A 213 8.06 26.34 -1.99
N GLY A 214 8.23 27.03 -0.86
CA GLY A 214 9.35 27.93 -0.60
C GLY A 214 8.93 29.36 -0.24
N THR A 215 7.64 29.67 -0.25
CA THR A 215 7.09 30.88 0.35
C THR A 215 6.22 30.51 1.55
N LEU A 216 6.01 31.44 2.48
CA LEU A 216 5.14 31.20 3.64
C LEU A 216 3.74 30.75 3.24
N GLU A 217 3.17 31.32 2.19
CA GLU A 217 1.82 31.01 1.70
C GLU A 217 1.76 29.59 1.10
N THR A 218 2.70 29.25 0.24
CA THR A 218 2.74 27.92 -0.40
C THR A 218 3.08 26.82 0.60
N ASP A 219 3.98 27.08 1.55
CA ASP A 219 4.31 26.15 2.61
C ASP A 219 3.12 25.90 3.54
N GLN A 220 2.33 26.95 3.85
CA GLN A 220 1.08 26.82 4.59
C GLN A 220 0.03 26.02 3.81
N THR A 221 -0.04 26.18 2.50
CA THR A 221 -0.97 25.40 1.64
C THR A 221 -0.63 23.93 1.66
N LEU A 222 0.65 23.57 1.50
CA LEU A 222 1.11 22.20 1.64
C LEU A 222 0.82 21.64 3.04
N LEU A 223 1.13 22.40 4.09
CA LEU A 223 0.89 21.98 5.47
C LEU A 223 -0.60 21.75 5.76
N LYS A 224 -1.49 22.62 5.23
CA LYS A 224 -2.94 22.43 5.36
C LYS A 224 -3.39 21.13 4.70
N SER A 225 -2.91 20.83 3.48
CA SER A 225 -3.22 19.58 2.82
C SER A 225 -2.77 18.38 3.66
N ILE A 226 -1.54 18.38 4.17
CA ILE A 226 -1.02 17.30 5.02
C ILE A 226 -1.87 17.14 6.28
N ILE A 227 -2.26 18.23 6.96
CA ILE A 227 -3.11 18.16 8.16
C ILE A 227 -4.50 17.62 7.83
N VAL A 228 -5.10 18.06 6.74
CA VAL A 228 -6.43 17.58 6.33
C VAL A 228 -6.41 16.09 6.06
N PHE A 229 -5.41 15.59 5.34
CA PHE A 229 -5.31 14.17 5.06
C PHE A 229 -4.91 13.36 6.30
N ALA A 230 -3.84 13.72 6.99
CA ALA A 230 -3.34 12.93 8.11
C ALA A 230 -4.23 12.99 9.36
N CYS A 231 -4.90 14.11 9.62
CA CYS A 231 -5.67 14.28 10.85
C CYS A 231 -7.18 14.17 10.64
N LEU A 232 -7.73 14.75 9.56
CA LEU A 232 -9.18 14.72 9.35
C LEU A 232 -9.61 13.49 8.55
N MET A 233 -8.94 13.17 7.47
CA MET A 233 -9.29 11.99 6.69
C MET A 233 -8.88 10.71 7.43
N GLU A 234 -7.60 10.53 7.74
CA GLU A 234 -7.09 9.33 8.42
C GLU A 234 -7.52 9.27 9.90
N GLY A 235 -7.33 10.37 10.62
CA GLY A 235 -7.58 10.42 12.06
C GLY A 235 -9.05 10.51 12.45
N LEU A 236 -9.95 10.99 11.59
CA LEU A 236 -11.37 11.15 11.90
C LEU A 236 -12.26 10.32 10.97
N PHE A 237 -12.23 10.56 9.65
CA PHE A 237 -13.17 9.91 8.75
C PHE A 237 -12.94 8.40 8.69
N PHE A 238 -11.69 7.97 8.55
CA PHE A 238 -11.33 6.56 8.53
C PHE A 238 -11.56 5.91 9.88
N TYR A 239 -11.15 6.55 10.96
CA TYR A 239 -11.33 6.01 12.31
C TYR A 239 -12.81 5.71 12.62
N VAL A 240 -13.72 6.62 12.26
CA VAL A 240 -15.17 6.38 12.43
C VAL A 240 -15.63 5.19 11.59
N GLY A 241 -15.14 5.07 10.35
CA GLY A 241 -15.44 3.92 9.50
C GLY A 241 -14.92 2.60 10.09
N PHE A 242 -13.68 2.58 10.56
CA PHE A 242 -13.09 1.40 11.21
C PHE A 242 -13.88 0.94 12.42
N THR A 243 -14.29 1.87 13.28
CA THR A 243 -15.05 1.52 14.50
C THR A 243 -16.37 0.83 14.20
N GLN A 244 -17.02 1.12 13.09
CA GLN A 244 -18.27 0.49 12.68
C GLN A 244 -18.08 -1.01 12.39
N ILE A 245 -17.09 -1.36 11.58
CA ILE A 245 -16.80 -2.76 11.22
C ILE A 245 -16.20 -3.52 12.40
N LEU A 246 -15.29 -2.89 13.16
CA LEU A 246 -14.71 -3.49 14.36
C LEU A 246 -15.77 -3.76 15.44
N ALA A 247 -16.81 -2.91 15.55
CA ALA A 247 -17.94 -3.14 16.45
C ALA A 247 -18.76 -4.37 16.06
N LEU A 248 -18.98 -4.62 14.76
CA LEU A 248 -19.58 -5.86 14.26
C LEU A 248 -18.70 -7.07 14.60
N GLY A 249 -17.38 -6.97 14.40
CA GLY A 249 -16.42 -8.01 14.78
C GLY A 249 -16.48 -8.37 16.25
N ARG A 250 -16.63 -7.39 17.14
CA ARG A 250 -16.82 -7.62 18.59
C ARG A 250 -18.12 -8.34 18.93
N GLN A 251 -19.14 -8.23 18.09
CA GLN A 251 -20.39 -8.97 18.19
C GLN A 251 -20.32 -10.34 17.51
N ASN A 252 -19.12 -10.76 17.08
CA ASN A 252 -18.89 -12.00 16.36
C ASN A 252 -19.60 -12.05 14.98
N LYS A 253 -19.82 -10.88 14.38
CA LYS A 253 -20.34 -10.65 13.03
C LYS A 253 -19.26 -10.07 12.15
N MET A 254 -19.22 -10.44 10.87
CA MET A 254 -18.23 -9.93 9.90
C MET A 254 -16.78 -10.00 10.42
N THR A 255 -16.40 -11.15 10.97
CA THR A 255 -15.11 -11.32 11.65
C THR A 255 -13.93 -11.31 10.70
N GLY A 256 -14.09 -11.80 9.46
CA GLY A 256 -13.06 -11.72 8.41
C GLY A 256 -12.87 -10.27 7.94
N ALA A 257 -13.96 -9.55 7.68
CA ALA A 257 -13.87 -8.11 7.38
C ALA A 257 -13.20 -7.36 8.54
N ALA A 258 -13.61 -7.60 9.79
CA ALA A 258 -13.01 -6.97 10.95
C ALA A 258 -11.50 -7.29 11.09
N GLU A 259 -11.06 -8.49 10.75
CA GLU A 259 -9.64 -8.85 10.72
C GLU A 259 -8.87 -8.04 9.67
N GLN A 260 -9.42 -7.88 8.46
CA GLN A 260 -8.84 -7.02 7.43
C GLN A 260 -8.70 -5.58 7.91
N TYR A 261 -9.77 -5.02 8.50
CA TYR A 261 -9.75 -3.67 9.06
C TYR A 261 -8.74 -3.50 10.20
N GLN A 262 -8.48 -4.55 10.99
CA GLN A 262 -7.40 -4.52 12.00
C GLN A 262 -6.02 -4.46 11.36
N TYR A 263 -5.81 -5.10 10.22
CA TYR A 263 -4.54 -5.03 9.49
C TYR A 263 -4.33 -3.67 8.83
N ILE A 264 -5.38 -3.07 8.30
CA ILE A 264 -5.35 -1.72 7.71
C ILE A 264 -5.05 -0.66 8.79
N LEU A 265 -5.67 -0.77 9.96
CA LEU A 265 -5.51 0.20 11.04
C LEU A 265 -4.11 0.19 11.70
N ARG A 266 -3.32 -0.87 11.52
CA ARG A 266 -1.97 -1.02 12.11
C ARG A 266 -0.89 -0.37 11.28
#